data_1ecd690a9619a47fe722173359adb98a
#
_entry.id   1ecd690a9619a47fe722173359adb98a
#
_cell.length_a   1.000
_cell.length_b   1.000
_cell.length_c   1.000
_cell.angle_alpha   90.00
_cell.angle_beta   90.00
_cell.angle_gamma   90.00
#
_symmetry.space_group_name_H-M   'P 1'
#
loop_
_entity.id
_entity.type
_entity.pdbx_description
1 polymer ?
#
loop_
_entity_poly.entity_id
_entity_poly.type
_entity_poly.pdbx_seq_one_letter_code
_entity_poly.pdbx_strand_id
1 'polypeptide(L)'
;MNRYFIFSLILFVINYSCANITDTREVPNCIEEKIVLIKNQPLANPPISVYQYTYNNQIVYYISSPCCDQYTTLYDIDCNVICHPDGGITGQGDNICNDFFEKRINEKIIWKDKRKP
;
A
#
# COMPACT_ATOMS: atom_id res chain seq x y z
N MET A 1 -37.16 46.36 -44.11
CA MET A 1 -36.85 44.93 -44.06
C MET A 1 -35.93 44.68 -42.88
N ASN A 2 -36.47 44.28 -41.75
CA ASN A 2 -35.69 44.03 -40.52
C ASN A 2 -35.37 42.55 -40.44
N ARG A 3 -34.08 42.22 -40.59
CA ARG A 3 -33.60 40.86 -40.32
C ARG A 3 -33.02 40.86 -38.94
N TYR A 4 -33.80 40.35 -38.00
CA TYR A 4 -33.33 40.06 -36.64
C TYR A 4 -32.50 38.78 -36.68
N PHE A 5 -31.19 38.89 -36.46
CA PHE A 5 -30.30 37.79 -36.18
C PHE A 5 -30.47 37.40 -34.70
N ILE A 6 -31.13 36.30 -34.46
CA ILE A 6 -31.20 35.69 -33.12
C ILE A 6 -29.93 34.89 -32.92
N PHE A 7 -28.98 35.43 -32.15
CA PHE A 7 -27.83 34.69 -31.66
C PHE A 7 -28.32 33.76 -30.55
N SER A 8 -28.48 32.47 -30.86
CA SER A 8 -28.75 31.42 -29.87
C SER A 8 -27.46 31.14 -29.12
N LEU A 9 -27.38 31.64 -27.87
CA LEU A 9 -26.28 31.39 -26.96
C LEU A 9 -26.48 29.99 -26.39
N ILE A 10 -25.79 28.98 -26.96
CA ILE A 10 -25.78 27.63 -26.43
C ILE A 10 -24.83 27.62 -25.20
N LEU A 11 -25.45 27.61 -24.01
CA LEU A 11 -24.73 27.44 -22.76
C LEU A 11 -24.25 26.00 -22.66
N PHE A 12 -22.97 25.75 -22.94
CA PHE A 12 -22.33 24.45 -22.64
C PHE A 12 -22.13 24.37 -21.13
N VAL A 13 -23.02 23.68 -20.45
CA VAL A 13 -22.83 23.29 -19.05
C VAL A 13 -21.84 22.11 -19.03
N ILE A 14 -20.57 22.43 -18.76
CA ILE A 14 -19.57 21.40 -18.53
C ILE A 14 -19.81 20.83 -17.12
N ASN A 15 -20.46 19.67 -17.06
CA ASN A 15 -20.56 18.90 -15.85
C ASN A 15 -19.17 18.33 -15.51
N TYR A 16 -18.42 19.01 -14.64
CA TYR A 16 -17.27 18.41 -14.00
C TYR A 16 -17.78 17.33 -13.04
N SER A 17 -17.89 16.11 -13.53
CA SER A 17 -18.05 14.96 -12.68
C SER A 17 -16.72 14.75 -11.96
N CYS A 18 -16.65 15.12 -10.67
CA CYS A 18 -15.61 14.64 -9.80
C CYS A 18 -15.77 13.12 -9.71
N ALA A 19 -15.04 12.38 -10.55
CA ALA A 19 -14.85 10.97 -10.33
C ALA A 19 -14.08 10.82 -9.02
N ASN A 20 -14.74 10.35 -7.97
CA ASN A 20 -14.05 9.81 -6.82
C ASN A 20 -13.23 8.64 -7.34
N ILE A 21 -11.95 8.88 -7.53
CA ILE A 21 -10.99 7.82 -7.79
C ILE A 21 -10.90 7.03 -6.48
N THR A 22 -11.79 6.06 -6.34
CA THR A 22 -11.56 4.98 -5.40
C THR A 22 -10.29 4.31 -5.90
N ASP A 23 -9.18 4.47 -5.20
CA ASP A 23 -7.93 3.78 -5.52
C ASP A 23 -8.16 2.28 -5.30
N THR A 24 -8.75 1.64 -6.29
CA THR A 24 -8.92 0.19 -6.38
C THR A 24 -7.66 -0.43 -6.97
N ARG A 25 -6.49 0.13 -6.61
CA ARG A 25 -5.23 -0.43 -7.06
C ARG A 25 -5.13 -1.84 -6.50
N GLU A 26 -5.16 -2.81 -7.39
CA GLU A 26 -4.95 -4.21 -7.03
C GLU A 26 -3.58 -4.38 -6.36
N VAL A 27 -3.51 -5.34 -5.45
CA VAL A 27 -2.24 -5.71 -4.82
C VAL A 27 -1.27 -6.16 -5.92
N PRO A 28 -0.02 -5.66 -5.95
CA PRO A 28 0.94 -6.10 -6.96
C PRO A 28 1.14 -7.61 -6.93
N ASN A 29 1.24 -8.24 -8.10
CA ASN A 29 1.46 -9.69 -8.24
C ASN A 29 2.66 -10.17 -7.42
N CYS A 30 3.73 -9.37 -7.37
CA CYS A 30 4.92 -9.73 -6.59
C CYS A 30 4.68 -9.76 -5.07
N ILE A 31 3.73 -8.99 -4.55
CA ILE A 31 3.31 -9.10 -3.15
C ILE A 31 2.45 -10.34 -2.95
N GLU A 32 1.56 -10.66 -3.89
CA GLU A 32 0.77 -11.89 -3.84
C GLU A 32 1.67 -13.14 -3.89
N GLU A 33 2.69 -13.15 -4.73
CA GLU A 33 3.68 -14.22 -4.79
C GLU A 33 4.41 -14.41 -3.45
N LYS A 34 4.78 -13.31 -2.78
CA LYS A 34 5.38 -13.38 -1.42
C LYS A 34 4.41 -14.00 -0.41
N ILE A 35 3.14 -13.65 -0.47
CA ILE A 35 2.11 -14.27 0.39
C ILE A 35 2.02 -15.78 0.12
N VAL A 36 2.05 -16.19 -1.15
CA VAL A 36 2.05 -17.63 -1.52
C VAL A 36 3.27 -18.35 -0.95
N LEU A 37 4.45 -17.73 -1.04
CA LEU A 37 5.68 -18.30 -0.46
C LEU A 37 5.56 -18.47 1.06
N ILE A 38 4.99 -17.49 1.76
CA ILE A 38 4.76 -17.57 3.21
C ILE A 38 3.78 -18.70 3.56
N LYS A 39 2.70 -18.86 2.77
CA LYS A 39 1.72 -19.94 2.98
C LYS A 39 2.34 -21.35 2.83
N ASN A 40 3.40 -21.48 2.05
CA ASN A 40 4.10 -22.75 1.82
C ASN A 40 5.15 -23.05 2.91
N GLN A 41 5.37 -22.13 3.84
CA GLN A 41 6.29 -22.32 4.96
C GLN A 41 5.50 -22.75 6.23
N PRO A 42 6.19 -23.33 7.22
CA PRO A 42 5.59 -23.54 8.53
C PRO A 42 4.98 -22.26 9.10
N LEU A 43 3.91 -22.40 9.88
CA LEU A 43 3.28 -21.25 10.53
C LEU A 43 4.29 -20.57 11.45
N ALA A 44 4.47 -19.27 11.23
CA ALA A 44 5.30 -18.43 12.10
C ALA A 44 4.58 -18.09 13.41
N ASN A 45 5.34 -17.82 14.45
CA ASN A 45 4.85 -17.29 15.72
C ASN A 45 5.69 -16.09 16.16
N PRO A 46 5.12 -14.87 16.10
CA PRO A 46 3.74 -14.53 15.72
C PRO A 46 3.43 -14.74 14.24
N PRO A 47 2.14 -14.90 13.86
CA PRO A 47 1.73 -15.07 12.48
C PRO A 47 2.10 -13.84 11.62
N ILE A 48 2.56 -14.10 10.40
CA ILE A 48 2.95 -13.04 9.47
C ILE A 48 1.72 -12.28 8.97
N SER A 49 1.86 -10.99 8.83
CA SER A 49 0.86 -10.10 8.26
C SER A 49 1.47 -9.19 7.19
N VAL A 50 0.66 -8.84 6.21
CA VAL A 50 1.01 -7.92 5.12
C VAL A 50 0.06 -6.74 5.17
N TYR A 51 0.62 -5.55 5.23
CA TYR A 51 -0.11 -4.28 5.26
C TYR A 51 0.30 -3.40 4.10
N GLN A 52 -0.63 -2.59 3.64
CA GLN A 52 -0.37 -1.48 2.74
C GLN A 52 -0.44 -0.18 3.53
N TYR A 53 0.46 0.74 3.22
CA TYR A 53 0.46 2.10 3.75
C TYR A 53 0.77 3.10 2.65
N THR A 54 0.53 4.37 2.95
CA THR A 54 1.14 5.48 2.22
C THR A 54 2.29 6.01 3.09
N TYR A 55 3.48 6.07 2.51
CA TYR A 55 4.68 6.58 3.15
C TYR A 55 5.49 7.40 2.16
N ASN A 56 5.87 8.62 2.53
CA ASN A 56 6.54 9.58 1.63
C ASN A 56 5.83 9.73 0.27
N ASN A 57 4.49 9.87 0.30
CA ASN A 57 3.61 9.99 -0.88
C ASN A 57 3.64 8.77 -1.83
N GLN A 58 4.08 7.63 -1.38
CA GLN A 58 4.11 6.38 -2.14
C GLN A 58 3.32 5.30 -1.44
N ILE A 59 2.71 4.41 -2.23
CA ILE A 59 2.15 3.16 -1.72
C ILE A 59 3.29 2.22 -1.42
N VAL A 60 3.29 1.68 -0.21
CA VAL A 60 4.30 0.73 0.28
C VAL A 60 3.63 -0.47 0.93
N TYR A 61 4.34 -1.59 0.96
CA TYR A 61 3.88 -2.84 1.54
C TYR A 61 4.82 -3.28 2.65
N TYR A 62 4.27 -3.42 3.84
CA TYR A 62 4.98 -3.86 5.04
C TYR A 62 4.68 -5.33 5.29
N ILE A 63 5.71 -6.15 5.38
CA ILE A 63 5.60 -7.56 5.72
C ILE A 63 6.26 -7.77 7.08
N SER A 64 5.50 -8.25 8.05
CA SER A 64 6.01 -8.54 9.39
C SER A 64 7.00 -9.73 9.37
N SER A 65 7.90 -9.76 10.33
CA SER A 65 8.86 -10.85 10.45
C SER A 65 8.24 -12.11 11.06
N PRO A 66 8.78 -13.29 10.74
CA PRO A 66 8.29 -14.55 11.31
C PRO A 66 8.64 -14.72 12.79
N CYS A 67 9.73 -14.16 13.25
CA CYS A 67 10.15 -14.13 14.67
C CYS A 67 11.35 -13.19 14.90
N CYS A 68 11.42 -12.73 16.00
CA CYS A 68 12.37 -12.30 17.01
C CYS A 68 13.55 -11.47 16.49
N ASP A 69 14.53 -12.07 15.84
CA ASP A 69 15.75 -11.39 15.36
C ASP A 69 15.75 -11.14 13.86
N GLN A 70 14.60 -11.38 13.21
CA GLN A 70 14.46 -11.16 11.78
C GLN A 70 13.89 -9.77 11.50
N TYR A 71 14.35 -9.17 10.43
CA TYR A 71 13.82 -7.90 9.97
C TYR A 71 12.42 -8.02 9.42
N THR A 72 11.58 -7.04 9.71
CA THR A 72 10.43 -6.74 8.86
C THR A 72 10.93 -6.11 7.56
N THR A 73 10.09 -6.08 6.55
CA THR A 73 10.52 -5.53 5.25
C THR A 73 9.45 -4.62 4.68
N LEU A 74 9.90 -3.46 4.22
CA LEU A 74 9.08 -2.49 3.50
C LEU A 74 9.44 -2.51 2.02
N TYR A 75 8.43 -2.75 1.18
CA TYR A 75 8.55 -2.83 -0.27
C TYR A 75 7.82 -1.68 -0.96
N ASP A 76 8.30 -1.26 -2.12
CA ASP A 76 7.55 -0.43 -3.05
C ASP A 76 6.58 -1.27 -3.90
N ILE A 77 5.86 -0.62 -4.82
CA ILE A 77 4.87 -1.29 -5.70
C ILE A 77 5.52 -2.28 -6.69
N ASP A 78 6.81 -2.15 -6.95
CA ASP A 78 7.59 -3.03 -7.82
C ASP A 78 8.33 -4.11 -7.03
N CYS A 79 8.04 -4.21 -5.73
CA CYS A 79 8.68 -5.13 -4.79
C CYS A 79 10.18 -4.94 -4.60
N ASN A 80 10.67 -3.74 -4.85
CA ASN A 80 12.00 -3.37 -4.38
C ASN A 80 11.95 -3.14 -2.88
N VAL A 81 12.96 -3.62 -2.17
CA VAL A 81 13.11 -3.37 -0.74
C VAL A 81 13.48 -1.90 -0.54
N ILE A 82 12.66 -1.17 0.22
CA ILE A 82 12.94 0.22 0.61
C ILE A 82 13.86 0.21 1.85
N CYS A 83 13.45 -0.52 2.88
CA CYS A 83 14.15 -0.60 4.17
C CYS A 83 13.56 -1.71 5.04
N HIS A 84 14.14 -1.88 6.22
CA HIS A 84 13.66 -2.76 7.27
C HIS A 84 13.29 -1.89 8.49
N PRO A 85 12.00 -1.49 8.65
CA PRO A 85 11.60 -0.50 9.67
C PRO A 85 11.82 -0.93 11.10
N ASP A 86 11.74 -2.23 11.37
CA ASP A 86 11.95 -2.81 12.70
C ASP A 86 12.47 -4.25 12.61
N GLY A 87 12.56 -4.91 13.75
CA GLY A 87 13.13 -6.25 13.84
C GLY A 87 14.66 -6.25 13.87
N GLY A 88 15.25 -7.40 13.58
CA GLY A 88 16.68 -7.63 13.77
C GLY A 88 17.06 -7.77 15.25
N ILE A 89 18.36 -7.92 15.52
CA ILE A 89 18.88 -8.19 16.88
C ILE A 89 18.54 -7.05 17.83
N THR A 90 18.59 -5.78 17.39
CA THR A 90 18.27 -4.62 18.22
C THR A 90 16.78 -4.32 18.28
N GLY A 91 15.95 -4.89 17.40
CA GLY A 91 14.55 -4.55 17.23
C GLY A 91 14.28 -3.21 16.55
N GLN A 92 15.31 -2.48 16.13
CA GLN A 92 15.21 -1.14 15.57
C GLN A 92 15.32 -1.09 14.04
N GLY A 93 15.35 -2.25 13.40
CA GLY A 93 15.51 -2.35 11.96
C GLY A 93 16.91 -1.97 11.47
N ASP A 94 16.98 -1.50 10.25
CA ASP A 94 18.24 -1.15 9.57
C ASP A 94 18.64 0.33 9.66
N ASN A 95 17.89 1.13 10.40
CA ASN A 95 18.07 2.59 10.58
C ASN A 95 17.91 3.43 9.28
N ILE A 96 17.35 2.87 8.20
CA ILE A 96 17.15 3.61 6.94
C ILE A 96 15.83 4.40 6.97
N CYS A 97 14.76 3.83 7.53
CA CYS A 97 13.45 4.45 7.60
C CYS A 97 12.93 4.52 9.06
N ASN A 98 13.68 5.15 9.93
CA ASN A 98 13.36 5.24 11.35
C ASN A 98 12.03 5.96 11.64
N ASP A 99 11.58 6.79 10.72
CA ASP A 99 10.34 7.58 10.83
C ASP A 99 9.13 6.89 10.21
N PHE A 100 9.27 5.67 9.70
CA PHE A 100 8.18 4.95 9.03
C PHE A 100 6.93 4.84 9.90
N PHE A 101 7.06 4.40 11.15
CA PHE A 101 5.92 4.20 12.04
C PHE A 101 5.23 5.50 12.46
N GLU A 102 5.95 6.63 12.43
CA GLU A 102 5.39 7.95 12.72
C GLU A 102 4.70 8.57 11.51
N LYS A 103 5.23 8.35 10.31
CA LYS A 103 4.79 9.04 9.08
C LYS A 103 3.86 8.22 8.21
N ARG A 104 3.75 6.90 8.44
CA ARG A 104 2.83 6.06 7.67
C ARG A 104 1.39 6.47 7.92
N ILE A 105 0.60 6.46 6.86
CA ILE A 105 -0.84 6.74 6.88
C ILE A 105 -1.60 5.73 6.02
N ASN A 106 -2.92 5.76 6.06
CA ASN A 106 -3.81 4.94 5.22
C ASN A 106 -3.54 3.43 5.35
N GLU A 107 -3.46 2.94 6.60
CA GLU A 107 -3.28 1.52 6.87
C GLU A 107 -4.39 0.68 6.25
N LYS A 108 -4.00 -0.32 5.47
CA LYS A 108 -4.90 -1.34 4.94
C LYS A 108 -4.27 -2.71 5.14
N ILE A 109 -4.98 -3.62 5.81
CA ILE A 109 -4.54 -5.00 5.89
C ILE A 109 -4.77 -5.69 4.54
N ILE A 110 -3.71 -6.26 3.97
CA ILE A 110 -3.76 -7.01 2.72
C ILE A 110 -3.98 -8.49 3.00
N TRP A 111 -3.20 -9.03 3.94
CA TRP A 111 -3.29 -10.43 4.32
C TRP A 111 -2.76 -10.65 5.73
N LYS A 112 -3.34 -11.62 6.41
CA LYS A 112 -2.87 -12.11 7.71
C LYS A 112 -2.92 -13.62 7.73
N ASP A 113 -1.85 -14.25 8.19
CA ASP A 113 -1.83 -15.68 8.36
C ASP A 113 -2.79 -16.10 9.49
N LYS A 114 -3.88 -16.76 9.12
CA LYS A 114 -4.92 -17.23 10.04
C LYS A 114 -4.88 -18.75 10.26
N ARG A 115 -3.83 -19.41 9.76
CA ARG A 115 -3.66 -20.83 10.01
C ARG A 115 -3.53 -21.07 11.52
N LYS A 116 -4.08 -22.18 11.98
CA LYS A 116 -3.94 -22.58 13.37
C LYS A 116 -2.74 -23.53 13.49
N PRO A 117 -1.98 -23.46 14.60
CA PRO A 117 -0.91 -24.40 14.86
C PRO A 117 -1.42 -25.83 15.00
#